data_d5cc3766873ef7b01ef6e240cc957f3d
#
_entry.id   d5cc3766873ef7b01ef6e240cc957f3d
#
_cell.length_a   1.000
_cell.length_b   1.000
_cell.length_c   1.000
_cell.angle_alpha   90.00
_cell.angle_beta   90.00
_cell.angle_gamma   90.00
#
_symmetry.space_group_name_H-M   'P 1'
#
loop_
_entity.id
_entity.type
_entity.pdbx_description
1 polymer ?
#
loop_
_entity_poly.entity_id
_entity_poly.type
_entity_poly.pdbx_seq_one_letter_code
_entity_poly.pdbx_strand_id
1 'polypeptide(L)'
;MGTLVKCCDANKVNRRQRPLELSVIATSSRLRQCYFFGLRTACLAGLLLLCIPLAQAQASAKATFAGGCFWCVEADFDKLPGVLATTSGYTGGTVANPSYEQVAADITGHAEAVEVVFDPAKISYQELLEYFWRTIDPTTKDSQFCDQGSPYRTAIFAHGSEQLTMAQASLAALQKSKPFKSPIVTQLALAGVFYPAEAYHQDYYKKNPVRYQYYRSNCGRDERLKQLWGAPAAPKALK
;
A
#
# COMPACT_ATOMS: atom_id res chain seq x y z
N MET A 1 -33.01 -11.53 3.82
CA MET A 1 -31.93 -12.04 2.95
C MET A 1 -31.23 -10.87 2.33
N GLY A 2 -30.20 -10.37 3.01
CA GLY A 2 -29.42 -9.22 2.53
C GLY A 2 -28.39 -9.69 1.54
N THR A 3 -28.40 -9.13 0.35
CA THR A 3 -27.39 -9.37 -0.68
C THR A 3 -26.05 -8.83 -0.17
N LEU A 4 -25.13 -9.73 0.14
CA LEU A 4 -23.76 -9.41 0.54
C LEU A 4 -23.11 -8.60 -0.59
N VAL A 5 -22.88 -7.32 -0.36
CA VAL A 5 -22.13 -6.46 -1.28
C VAL A 5 -20.66 -6.84 -1.13
N LYS A 6 -20.12 -7.61 -2.08
CA LYS A 6 -18.68 -7.86 -2.14
C LYS A 6 -17.93 -6.55 -2.32
N CYS A 7 -16.77 -6.43 -1.72
CA CYS A 7 -15.93 -5.23 -1.63
C CYS A 7 -15.82 -4.44 -2.93
N CYS A 8 -15.90 -5.08 -4.06
CA CYS A 8 -15.54 -4.47 -5.32
C CYS A 8 -16.50 -4.75 -6.46
N ASP A 9 -17.80 -4.77 -6.25
CA ASP A 9 -18.74 -4.91 -7.37
C ASP A 9 -18.73 -3.63 -8.24
N ALA A 10 -17.59 -3.40 -8.92
CA ALA A 10 -17.32 -2.26 -9.78
C ALA A 10 -17.92 -2.40 -11.19
N ASN A 11 -18.64 -3.50 -11.48
CA ASN A 11 -19.07 -3.84 -12.83
C ASN A 11 -20.27 -3.03 -13.36
N LYS A 12 -20.57 -1.85 -12.78
CA LYS A 12 -21.62 -0.94 -13.28
C LYS A 12 -21.13 0.49 -13.50
N VAL A 13 -19.94 0.68 -14.06
CA VAL A 13 -19.52 2.01 -14.53
C VAL A 13 -19.00 1.93 -15.97
N ASN A 14 -19.89 2.23 -16.88
CA ASN A 14 -19.77 3.03 -18.10
C ASN A 14 -18.56 2.81 -19.04
N ARG A 15 -18.77 1.95 -20.04
CA ARG A 15 -17.99 1.97 -21.29
C ARG A 15 -18.25 3.27 -22.04
N ARG A 16 -17.37 4.26 -21.95
CA ARG A 16 -17.13 5.31 -22.97
C ARG A 16 -15.93 6.17 -22.59
N GLN A 17 -14.75 5.78 -22.99
CA GLN A 17 -13.68 6.75 -23.30
C GLN A 17 -12.77 6.14 -24.36
N ARG A 18 -12.77 6.76 -25.56
CA ARG A 18 -11.86 6.46 -26.67
C ARG A 18 -10.49 7.10 -26.39
N PRO A 19 -9.38 6.50 -26.82
CA PRO A 19 -8.07 7.13 -26.72
C PRO A 19 -7.90 8.22 -27.77
N LEU A 20 -7.35 9.35 -27.33
CA LEU A 20 -6.83 10.41 -28.20
C LEU A 20 -5.36 10.11 -28.52
N GLU A 21 -5.11 9.86 -29.79
CA GLU A 21 -3.74 9.81 -30.33
C GLU A 21 -3.14 11.22 -30.33
N LEU A 22 -1.94 11.36 -29.79
CA LEU A 22 -1.11 12.56 -30.00
C LEU A 22 0.07 12.21 -30.90
N SER A 23 0.01 12.80 -32.08
CA SER A 23 1.04 12.76 -33.11
C SER A 23 2.32 13.49 -32.68
N VAL A 24 3.43 12.80 -32.90
CA VAL A 24 4.79 13.33 -32.77
C VAL A 24 5.10 14.21 -33.97
N ILE A 25 5.47 15.48 -33.74
CA ILE A 25 6.11 16.34 -34.76
C ILE A 25 7.59 16.49 -34.41
N ALA A 26 8.40 15.90 -35.24
CA ALA A 26 9.83 16.10 -35.28
C ALA A 26 10.15 17.40 -36.03
N THR A 27 10.97 18.27 -35.47
CA THR A 27 11.66 19.33 -36.23
C THR A 27 13.15 19.30 -35.98
N SER A 28 13.84 19.13 -37.08
CA SER A 28 15.28 19.04 -37.25
C SER A 28 15.94 20.40 -37.35
N SER A 29 17.18 20.42 -36.91
CA SER A 29 18.35 21.14 -37.46
C SER A 29 18.41 22.66 -37.48
N ARG A 30 19.48 23.21 -36.93
CA ARG A 30 20.60 23.82 -37.72
C ARG A 30 21.76 24.20 -36.82
N LEU A 31 22.89 23.62 -37.14
CA LEU A 31 24.26 24.11 -36.82
C LEU A 31 24.48 25.50 -37.44
N ARG A 32 25.06 26.42 -36.70
CA ARG A 32 25.98 27.41 -37.28
C ARG A 32 27.13 27.64 -36.31
N GLN A 33 28.26 27.38 -36.87
CA GLN A 33 29.62 27.64 -36.48
C GLN A 33 29.91 29.18 -36.56
N CYS A 34 30.59 29.74 -35.57
CA CYS A 34 31.39 30.94 -35.74
C CYS A 34 32.65 30.80 -34.93
N TYR A 35 33.72 30.98 -35.63
CA TYR A 35 35.13 30.94 -35.25
C TYR A 35 35.65 32.29 -34.79
N PHE A 36 36.68 32.25 -33.91
CA PHE A 36 37.85 33.10 -33.75
C PHE A 36 37.82 34.41 -32.96
N PHE A 37 38.90 34.49 -32.21
CA PHE A 37 39.76 35.55 -31.64
C PHE A 37 39.51 35.76 -30.14
N GLY A 38 40.42 35.58 -29.22
CA GLY A 38 41.87 35.73 -29.20
C GLY A 38 42.26 36.45 -27.92
N LEU A 39 43.22 35.92 -27.24
CA LEU A 39 44.23 36.56 -26.37
C LEU A 39 43.95 36.78 -24.87
N ARG A 40 44.60 35.93 -24.09
CA ARG A 40 45.37 36.18 -22.86
C ARG A 40 44.89 37.24 -21.87
N THR A 41 44.43 36.78 -20.72
CA THR A 41 44.87 37.33 -19.42
C THR A 41 44.82 36.24 -18.35
N ALA A 42 45.85 36.24 -17.52
CA ALA A 42 46.25 35.19 -16.62
C ALA A 42 45.41 35.08 -15.35
N CYS A 43 45.31 33.86 -14.85
CA CYS A 43 45.38 33.41 -13.48
C CYS A 43 44.73 34.27 -12.38
N LEU A 44 43.58 33.82 -11.94
CA LEU A 44 43.32 33.62 -10.52
C LEU A 44 42.18 32.59 -10.45
N ALA A 45 42.57 31.32 -10.49
CA ALA A 45 41.68 30.21 -10.28
C ALA A 45 41.29 30.18 -8.79
N GLY A 46 40.25 30.91 -8.45
CA GLY A 46 39.52 30.70 -7.23
C GLY A 46 38.89 29.30 -7.29
N LEU A 47 39.42 28.38 -6.52
CA LEU A 47 38.90 27.06 -6.29
C LEU A 47 37.58 27.19 -5.52
N LEU A 48 36.52 27.58 -6.22
CA LEU A 48 35.15 27.42 -5.72
C LEU A 48 34.88 25.91 -5.72
N LEU A 49 35.20 25.27 -4.60
CA LEU A 49 34.62 23.99 -4.27
C LEU A 49 33.11 24.20 -4.31
N LEU A 50 32.46 23.83 -5.42
CA LEU A 50 31.04 23.59 -5.50
C LEU A 50 30.73 22.45 -4.51
N CYS A 51 30.36 22.79 -3.28
CA CYS A 51 29.65 21.92 -2.42
C CYS A 51 28.29 21.62 -3.09
N ILE A 52 28.30 20.67 -4.04
CA ILE A 52 27.06 20.07 -4.53
C ILE A 52 26.51 19.31 -3.32
N PRO A 53 25.38 19.73 -2.74
CA PRO A 53 24.73 18.89 -1.73
C PRO A 53 24.44 17.57 -2.44
N LEU A 54 25.12 16.50 -2.04
CA LEU A 54 24.68 15.15 -2.37
C LEU A 54 23.26 15.06 -1.80
N ALA A 55 22.28 15.15 -2.68
CA ALA A 55 20.90 14.82 -2.32
C ALA A 55 20.94 13.35 -1.88
N GLN A 56 20.99 13.14 -0.59
CA GLN A 56 20.95 11.83 0.01
C GLN A 56 19.58 11.27 -0.33
N ALA A 57 19.55 10.33 -1.29
CA ALA A 57 18.30 9.63 -1.60
C ALA A 57 17.77 9.07 -0.29
N GLN A 58 16.61 9.55 0.13
CA GLN A 58 15.98 9.11 1.37
C GLN A 58 15.74 7.61 1.25
N ALA A 59 16.39 6.82 2.09
CA ALA A 59 16.23 5.37 2.08
C ALA A 59 14.76 5.05 2.38
N SER A 60 14.07 4.44 1.42
CA SER A 60 12.70 3.96 1.61
C SER A 60 12.72 2.44 1.79
N ALA A 61 11.77 1.93 2.54
CA ALA A 61 11.55 0.50 2.76
C ALA A 61 10.13 0.11 2.36
N LYS A 62 9.89 -1.19 2.20
CA LYS A 62 8.58 -1.75 1.83
C LYS A 62 8.04 -2.65 2.92
N ALA A 63 6.73 -2.66 3.07
CA ALA A 63 5.97 -3.61 3.87
C ALA A 63 4.71 -4.00 3.11
N THR A 64 4.19 -5.23 3.28
CA THR A 64 2.98 -5.67 2.59
C THR A 64 2.01 -6.31 3.57
N PHE A 65 0.77 -5.83 3.58
CA PHE A 65 -0.27 -6.23 4.51
C PHE A 65 -1.56 -6.58 3.77
N ALA A 66 -2.19 -7.68 4.17
CA ALA A 66 -3.54 -8.07 3.78
C ALA A 66 -4.47 -7.98 5.00
N GLY A 67 -5.54 -7.22 4.88
CA GLY A 67 -6.46 -6.93 5.99
C GLY A 67 -7.92 -6.80 5.55
N GLY A 68 -8.36 -7.67 4.64
CA GLY A 68 -9.66 -7.58 3.97
C GLY A 68 -9.62 -6.60 2.81
N CYS A 69 -10.72 -5.92 2.53
CA CYS A 69 -10.79 -4.97 1.44
C CYS A 69 -9.59 -3.99 1.41
N PHE A 70 -8.81 -4.06 0.34
CA PHE A 70 -7.61 -3.23 0.20
C PHE A 70 -7.91 -1.73 0.13
N TRP A 71 -9.11 -1.28 -0.30
CA TRP A 71 -9.49 0.14 -0.21
C TRP A 71 -9.43 0.68 1.21
N CYS A 72 -9.84 -0.17 2.20
CA CYS A 72 -9.81 0.20 3.61
C CYS A 72 -8.39 0.17 4.16
N VAL A 73 -7.61 -0.85 3.80
CA VAL A 73 -6.20 -0.97 4.24
C VAL A 73 -5.36 0.18 3.69
N GLU A 74 -5.51 0.50 2.39
CA GLU A 74 -4.85 1.65 1.76
C GLU A 74 -5.20 2.96 2.47
N ALA A 75 -6.51 3.24 2.66
CA ALA A 75 -6.98 4.43 3.34
C ALA A 75 -6.49 4.54 4.80
N ASP A 76 -6.27 3.42 5.47
CA ASP A 76 -5.77 3.42 6.83
C ASP A 76 -4.25 3.70 6.86
N PHE A 77 -3.44 3.08 5.98
CA PHE A 77 -2.00 3.32 5.94
C PHE A 77 -1.61 4.69 5.39
N ASP A 78 -2.33 5.23 4.42
CA ASP A 78 -2.08 6.57 3.86
C ASP A 78 -2.15 7.71 4.88
N LYS A 79 -2.79 7.49 6.02
CA LYS A 79 -2.90 8.46 7.11
C LYS A 79 -1.66 8.53 7.99
N LEU A 80 -0.75 7.55 7.86
CA LEU A 80 0.39 7.46 8.74
C LEU A 80 1.51 8.40 8.31
N PRO A 81 1.98 9.30 9.18
CA PRO A 81 3.19 10.07 8.92
C PRO A 81 4.37 9.12 8.70
N GLY A 82 5.14 9.36 7.64
CA GLY A 82 6.24 8.49 7.26
C GLY A 82 5.90 7.44 6.20
N VAL A 83 4.64 7.16 5.92
CA VAL A 83 4.21 6.45 4.72
C VAL A 83 4.37 7.39 3.52
N LEU A 84 5.08 6.92 2.50
CA LEU A 84 5.41 7.68 1.29
C LEU A 84 4.47 7.37 0.13
N ALA A 85 4.06 6.10 0.03
CA ALA A 85 3.12 5.63 -0.98
C ALA A 85 2.50 4.31 -0.54
N THR A 86 1.29 4.05 -1.04
CA THR A 86 0.60 2.77 -0.93
C THR A 86 0.20 2.29 -2.32
N THR A 87 0.11 0.98 -2.49
CA THR A 87 -0.38 0.37 -3.73
C THR A 87 -1.29 -0.79 -3.36
N SER A 88 -2.55 -0.72 -3.74
CA SER A 88 -3.49 -1.85 -3.63
C SER A 88 -3.16 -2.90 -4.68
N GLY A 89 -3.22 -4.19 -4.32
CA GLY A 89 -2.85 -5.28 -5.24
C GLY A 89 -3.14 -6.66 -4.68
N TYR A 90 -2.49 -7.65 -5.29
CA TYR A 90 -2.70 -9.07 -5.03
C TYR A 90 -1.38 -9.78 -4.78
N THR A 91 -1.32 -10.63 -3.75
CA THR A 91 -0.13 -11.43 -3.44
C THR A 91 -0.48 -12.69 -2.64
N GLY A 92 0.48 -13.60 -2.50
CA GLY A 92 0.34 -14.82 -1.70
C GLY A 92 -0.40 -15.96 -2.39
N GLY A 93 -0.80 -15.81 -3.65
CA GLY A 93 -1.39 -16.84 -4.50
C GLY A 93 -0.40 -17.37 -5.54
N THR A 94 -0.92 -18.15 -6.49
CA THR A 94 -0.10 -18.87 -7.49
C THR A 94 -0.35 -18.42 -8.93
N VAL A 95 -1.45 -17.72 -9.21
CA VAL A 95 -1.82 -17.27 -10.55
C VAL A 95 -1.02 -16.02 -10.91
N ALA A 96 -0.29 -16.07 -12.03
CA ALA A 96 0.47 -14.92 -12.52
C ALA A 96 -0.47 -13.88 -13.16
N ASN A 97 -0.22 -12.59 -12.88
CA ASN A 97 -1.00 -11.46 -13.41
C ASN A 97 -2.53 -11.68 -13.25
N PRO A 98 -3.02 -11.91 -12.02
CA PRO A 98 -4.44 -12.16 -11.80
C PRO A 98 -5.25 -10.90 -12.09
N SER A 99 -6.47 -11.07 -12.61
CA SER A 99 -7.44 -9.97 -12.65
C SER A 99 -8.22 -9.89 -11.33
N TYR A 100 -8.84 -8.73 -11.09
CA TYR A 100 -9.72 -8.53 -9.94
C TYR A 100 -10.82 -9.61 -9.88
N GLU A 101 -11.48 -9.90 -11.01
CA GLU A 101 -12.56 -10.88 -11.08
C GLU A 101 -12.10 -12.29 -10.67
N GLN A 102 -10.87 -12.68 -11.06
CA GLN A 102 -10.29 -13.96 -10.69
C GLN A 102 -9.98 -14.03 -9.18
N VAL A 103 -9.44 -12.95 -8.61
CA VAL A 103 -9.17 -12.88 -7.17
C VAL A 103 -10.48 -12.89 -6.38
N ALA A 104 -11.44 -12.07 -6.76
CA ALA A 104 -12.76 -11.99 -6.12
C ALA A 104 -13.56 -13.28 -6.24
N ALA A 105 -13.32 -14.09 -7.27
CA ALA A 105 -13.91 -15.43 -7.43
C ALA A 105 -13.22 -16.49 -6.56
N ASP A 106 -12.17 -16.14 -5.82
CA ASP A 106 -11.40 -17.03 -4.92
C ASP A 106 -10.73 -18.23 -5.64
N ILE A 107 -10.28 -18.04 -6.88
CA ILE A 107 -9.66 -19.10 -7.70
C ILE A 107 -8.15 -18.93 -7.90
N THR A 108 -7.55 -17.88 -7.34
CA THR A 108 -6.12 -17.54 -7.55
C THR A 108 -5.23 -17.85 -6.36
N GLY A 109 -5.82 -17.99 -5.17
CA GLY A 109 -5.12 -18.10 -3.90
C GLY A 109 -4.50 -16.78 -3.41
N HIS A 110 -4.61 -15.69 -4.19
CA HIS A 110 -4.14 -14.38 -3.76
C HIS A 110 -5.02 -13.78 -2.67
N ALA A 111 -4.39 -12.96 -1.82
CA ALA A 111 -5.08 -12.03 -0.95
C ALA A 111 -5.14 -10.64 -1.60
N GLU A 112 -6.22 -9.89 -1.36
CA GLU A 112 -6.19 -8.44 -1.47
C GLU A 112 -5.19 -7.90 -0.45
N ALA A 113 -4.20 -7.14 -0.90
CA ALA A 113 -3.12 -6.64 -0.07
C ALA A 113 -2.73 -5.21 -0.46
N VAL A 114 -2.03 -4.54 0.44
CA VAL A 114 -1.45 -3.22 0.18
C VAL A 114 0.05 -3.30 0.41
N GLU A 115 0.82 -2.91 -0.63
CA GLU A 115 2.24 -2.63 -0.50
C GLU A 115 2.41 -1.20 -0.01
N VAL A 116 3.11 -1.02 1.10
CA VAL A 116 3.37 0.25 1.77
C VAL A 116 4.84 0.59 1.59
N VAL A 117 5.14 1.71 0.94
CA VAL A 117 6.48 2.30 0.88
C VAL A 117 6.58 3.33 1.99
N PHE A 118 7.57 3.23 2.85
CA PHE A 118 7.71 4.09 4.02
C PHE A 118 9.15 4.59 4.22
N ASP A 119 9.27 5.69 4.94
CA ASP A 119 10.54 6.26 5.39
C ASP A 119 10.89 5.68 6.77
N PRO A 120 11.89 4.79 6.86
CA PRO A 120 12.23 4.16 8.14
C PRO A 120 12.81 5.13 9.18
N ALA A 121 13.20 6.35 8.77
CA ALA A 121 13.59 7.40 9.71
C ALA A 121 12.40 8.09 10.37
N LYS A 122 11.18 7.96 9.81
CA LYS A 122 9.95 8.58 10.32
C LYS A 122 9.00 7.59 10.95
N ILE A 123 8.91 6.38 10.39
CA ILE A 123 8.08 5.31 10.93
C ILE A 123 8.82 3.98 10.74
N SER A 124 8.95 3.20 11.80
CA SER A 124 9.59 1.90 11.77
C SER A 124 8.63 0.81 11.29
N TYR A 125 9.18 -0.31 10.81
CA TYR A 125 8.37 -1.49 10.48
C TYR A 125 7.61 -2.03 11.70
N GLN A 126 8.18 -1.93 12.89
CA GLN A 126 7.50 -2.30 14.14
C GLN A 126 6.25 -1.46 14.39
N GLU A 127 6.30 -0.14 14.14
CA GLU A 127 5.14 0.73 14.29
C GLU A 127 4.07 0.45 13.24
N LEU A 128 4.48 0.10 11.99
CA LEU A 128 3.52 -0.36 10.97
C LEU A 128 2.82 -1.66 11.40
N LEU A 129 3.54 -2.62 11.99
CA LEU A 129 2.95 -3.86 12.54
C LEU A 129 1.96 -3.55 13.67
N GLU A 130 2.34 -2.69 14.62
CA GLU A 130 1.47 -2.30 15.74
C GLU A 130 0.18 -1.64 15.24
N TYR A 131 0.31 -0.79 14.22
CA TYR A 131 -0.84 -0.15 13.58
C TYR A 131 -1.71 -1.16 12.84
N PHE A 132 -1.10 -2.02 12.01
CA PHE A 132 -1.82 -3.07 11.26
C PHE A 132 -2.70 -3.92 12.16
N TRP A 133 -2.16 -4.44 13.27
CA TRP A 133 -2.92 -5.25 14.21
C TRP A 133 -4.19 -4.56 14.70
N ARG A 134 -4.15 -3.24 14.85
CA ARG A 134 -5.29 -2.45 15.35
C ARG A 134 -6.30 -2.07 14.27
N THR A 135 -6.00 -2.33 13.00
CA THR A 135 -6.87 -2.03 11.87
C THR A 135 -7.58 -3.27 11.30
N ILE A 136 -7.36 -4.44 11.90
CA ILE A 136 -7.96 -5.71 11.47
C ILE A 136 -8.68 -6.43 12.62
N ASP A 137 -9.57 -7.37 12.26
CA ASP A 137 -9.98 -8.45 13.15
C ASP A 137 -9.09 -9.67 12.89
N PRO A 138 -8.08 -9.92 13.71
CA PRO A 138 -7.15 -11.04 13.49
C PRO A 138 -7.74 -12.40 13.87
N THR A 139 -9.01 -12.47 14.28
CA THR A 139 -9.66 -13.69 14.77
C THR A 139 -10.57 -14.36 13.75
N THR A 140 -10.79 -13.72 12.59
CA THR A 140 -11.65 -14.25 11.52
C THR A 140 -10.79 -14.90 10.42
N LYS A 141 -11.06 -16.19 10.17
CA LYS A 141 -10.37 -16.93 9.10
C LYS A 141 -11.05 -16.70 7.77
N ASP A 142 -10.25 -16.48 6.72
CA ASP A 142 -10.71 -16.32 5.33
C ASP A 142 -11.87 -15.31 5.19
N SER A 143 -11.83 -14.24 5.96
CA SER A 143 -12.83 -13.16 5.92
C SER A 143 -12.35 -11.93 6.67
N GLN A 144 -12.92 -10.77 6.37
CA GLN A 144 -12.77 -9.56 7.18
C GLN A 144 -14.08 -8.74 7.12
N PHE A 145 -14.65 -8.49 8.28
CA PHE A 145 -15.90 -7.74 8.44
C PHE A 145 -17.04 -8.31 7.58
N CYS A 146 -17.47 -7.60 6.53
CA CYS A 146 -18.52 -8.08 5.64
C CYS A 146 -18.01 -8.92 4.45
N ASP A 147 -16.70 -8.93 4.21
CA ASP A 147 -16.10 -9.62 3.07
C ASP A 147 -15.77 -11.07 3.41
N GLN A 148 -16.21 -12.01 2.57
CA GLN A 148 -16.07 -13.44 2.76
C GLN A 148 -15.21 -14.06 1.65
N GLY A 149 -14.34 -15.00 2.02
CA GLY A 149 -13.45 -15.73 1.12
C GLY A 149 -11.97 -15.50 1.45
N SER A 150 -11.11 -16.39 0.95
CA SER A 150 -9.68 -16.35 1.22
C SER A 150 -8.97 -15.10 0.69
N PRO A 151 -9.47 -14.40 -0.35
CA PRO A 151 -8.92 -13.11 -0.75
C PRO A 151 -8.94 -12.04 0.36
N TYR A 152 -9.85 -12.15 1.31
CA TYR A 152 -10.02 -11.20 2.41
C TYR A 152 -9.39 -11.64 3.73
N ARG A 153 -8.57 -12.71 3.71
CA ARG A 153 -7.83 -13.16 4.89
C ARG A 153 -6.85 -12.10 5.39
N THR A 154 -6.52 -12.15 6.67
CA THR A 154 -5.46 -11.32 7.23
C THR A 154 -4.10 -11.98 7.04
N ALA A 155 -3.13 -11.22 6.55
CA ALA A 155 -1.75 -11.69 6.40
C ALA A 155 -0.73 -10.55 6.47
N ILE A 156 0.49 -10.90 6.88
CA ILE A 156 1.68 -10.07 6.80
C ILE A 156 2.65 -10.77 5.87
N PHE A 157 3.01 -10.13 4.76
CA PHE A 157 3.97 -10.62 3.78
C PHE A 157 5.30 -9.89 3.97
N ALA A 158 6.26 -10.57 4.62
CA ALA A 158 7.53 -10.00 5.05
C ALA A 158 8.55 -9.93 3.90
N HIS A 159 9.14 -8.76 3.67
CA HIS A 159 10.22 -8.56 2.70
C HIS A 159 11.56 -8.95 3.33
N GLY A 160 11.82 -10.26 3.39
CA GLY A 160 13.03 -10.86 3.93
C GLY A 160 12.90 -11.37 5.37
N SER A 161 13.96 -12.04 5.83
CA SER A 161 13.99 -12.74 7.12
C SER A 161 13.91 -11.80 8.31
N GLU A 162 14.47 -10.61 8.21
CA GLU A 162 14.43 -9.61 9.28
C GLU A 162 12.99 -9.18 9.58
N GLN A 163 12.23 -8.77 8.55
CA GLN A 163 10.81 -8.42 8.70
C GLN A 163 9.99 -9.61 9.20
N LEU A 164 10.28 -10.83 8.73
CA LEU A 164 9.58 -12.02 9.20
C LEU A 164 9.81 -12.24 10.70
N THR A 165 11.05 -12.09 11.16
CA THR A 165 11.39 -12.20 12.58
C THR A 165 10.68 -11.13 13.41
N MET A 166 10.65 -9.90 12.94
CA MET A 166 9.92 -8.80 13.60
C MET A 166 8.41 -9.05 13.64
N ALA A 167 7.82 -9.56 12.55
CA ALA A 167 6.39 -9.90 12.51
C ALA A 167 6.06 -11.05 13.47
N GLN A 168 6.90 -12.08 13.57
CA GLN A 168 6.76 -13.18 14.53
C GLN A 168 6.85 -12.67 15.98
N ALA A 169 7.81 -11.81 16.28
CA ALA A 169 7.95 -11.21 17.61
C ALA A 169 6.73 -10.34 17.96
N SER A 170 6.24 -9.55 17.01
CA SER A 170 5.04 -8.73 17.16
C SER A 170 3.80 -9.58 17.43
N LEU A 171 3.61 -10.69 16.69
CA LEU A 171 2.52 -11.64 16.92
C LEU A 171 2.63 -12.27 18.32
N ALA A 172 3.82 -12.71 18.74
CA ALA A 172 4.03 -13.30 20.04
C ALA A 172 3.73 -12.32 21.20
N ALA A 173 4.11 -11.05 21.03
CA ALA A 173 3.76 -9.98 21.98
C ALA A 173 2.26 -9.75 22.03
N LEU A 174 1.60 -9.70 20.86
CA LEU A 174 0.16 -9.52 20.76
C LEU A 174 -0.62 -10.67 21.40
N GLN A 175 -0.20 -11.91 21.20
CA GLN A 175 -0.83 -13.09 21.82
C GLN A 175 -0.88 -12.99 23.35
N LYS A 176 0.12 -12.34 23.97
CA LYS A 176 0.20 -12.15 25.43
C LYS A 176 -0.66 -10.97 25.91
N SER A 177 -0.83 -9.94 25.08
CA SER A 177 -1.42 -8.64 25.47
C SER A 177 -2.80 -8.37 24.89
N LYS A 178 -3.30 -9.22 23.95
CA LYS A 178 -4.58 -9.01 23.27
C LYS A 178 -5.76 -8.95 24.25
N PRO A 179 -6.73 -8.04 24.07
CA PRO A 179 -7.85 -7.89 24.99
C PRO A 179 -8.98 -8.91 24.76
N PHE A 180 -8.85 -9.80 23.78
CA PHE A 180 -9.86 -10.80 23.42
C PHE A 180 -9.29 -12.22 23.61
N LYS A 181 -10.21 -13.21 23.77
CA LYS A 181 -9.84 -14.61 24.04
C LYS A 181 -9.57 -15.41 22.76
N SER A 182 -10.24 -15.08 21.66
CA SER A 182 -10.16 -15.81 20.39
C SER A 182 -8.72 -15.94 19.88
N PRO A 183 -8.36 -17.05 19.22
CA PRO A 183 -7.03 -17.22 18.64
C PRO A 183 -6.80 -16.21 17.50
N ILE A 184 -5.53 -15.86 17.29
CA ILE A 184 -5.12 -15.06 16.13
C ILE A 184 -4.86 -16.02 14.98
N VAL A 185 -5.49 -15.77 13.83
CA VAL A 185 -5.42 -16.58 12.62
C VAL A 185 -4.69 -15.89 11.48
N THR A 186 -4.16 -14.69 11.72
CA THR A 186 -3.39 -13.92 10.72
C THR A 186 -2.17 -14.70 10.25
N GLN A 187 -2.02 -14.83 8.94
CA GLN A 187 -0.91 -15.52 8.31
C GLN A 187 0.37 -14.67 8.33
N LEU A 188 1.52 -15.29 8.62
CA LEU A 188 2.84 -14.71 8.42
C LEU A 188 3.56 -15.50 7.33
N ALA A 189 3.98 -14.82 6.27
CA ALA A 189 4.67 -15.44 5.15
C ALA A 189 5.77 -14.51 4.61
N LEU A 190 6.74 -15.07 3.89
CA LEU A 190 7.64 -14.26 3.07
C LEU A 190 6.85 -13.68 1.90
N ALA A 191 7.17 -12.44 1.54
CA ALA A 191 6.59 -11.78 0.39
C ALA A 191 7.00 -12.50 -0.91
N GLY A 192 6.01 -12.87 -1.69
CA GLY A 192 6.16 -13.34 -3.06
C GLY A 192 6.00 -12.18 -4.06
N VAL A 193 5.63 -12.53 -5.29
CA VAL A 193 5.32 -11.52 -6.31
C VAL A 193 4.07 -10.74 -5.89
N PHE A 194 4.17 -9.42 -5.97
CA PHE A 194 3.05 -8.51 -5.78
C PHE A 194 2.57 -8.01 -7.14
N TYR A 195 1.28 -8.14 -7.39
CA TYR A 195 0.61 -7.70 -8.62
C TYR A 195 -0.24 -6.47 -8.28
N PRO A 196 0.12 -5.25 -8.76
CA PRO A 196 -0.72 -4.08 -8.55
C PRO A 196 -2.12 -4.30 -9.11
N ALA A 197 -3.13 -3.93 -8.34
CA ALA A 197 -4.50 -3.94 -8.80
C ALA A 197 -4.73 -2.84 -9.84
N GLU A 198 -5.83 -2.95 -10.57
CA GLU A 198 -6.22 -2.07 -11.65
C GLU A 198 -6.30 -0.60 -11.18
N ALA A 199 -6.04 0.35 -12.07
CA ALA A 199 -5.92 1.77 -11.74
C ALA A 199 -7.16 2.37 -11.06
N TYR A 200 -8.35 1.79 -11.27
CA TYR A 200 -9.57 2.25 -10.62
C TYR A 200 -9.66 1.85 -9.15
N HIS A 201 -8.86 0.88 -8.69
CA HIS A 201 -8.77 0.50 -7.29
C HIS A 201 -7.80 1.37 -6.48
N GLN A 202 -6.79 1.93 -7.12
CA GLN A 202 -5.80 2.77 -6.45
C GLN A 202 -6.45 4.08 -5.95
N ASP A 203 -6.16 4.48 -4.72
CA ASP A 203 -6.72 5.68 -4.08
C ASP A 203 -8.26 5.72 -4.12
N TYR A 204 -8.91 4.57 -4.04
CA TYR A 204 -10.36 4.49 -4.22
C TYR A 204 -11.11 5.39 -3.25
N TYR A 205 -10.67 5.48 -2.02
CA TYR A 205 -11.27 6.32 -0.98
C TYR A 205 -11.16 7.83 -1.29
N LYS A 206 -10.12 8.27 -2.05
CA LYS A 206 -9.96 9.64 -2.54
C LYS A 206 -10.82 9.91 -3.78
N LYS A 207 -10.85 8.94 -4.70
CA LYS A 207 -11.56 9.05 -5.98
C LYS A 207 -13.08 8.90 -5.83
N ASN A 208 -13.53 8.11 -4.86
CA ASN A 208 -14.93 7.76 -4.64
C ASN A 208 -15.35 7.91 -3.16
N PRO A 209 -15.17 9.07 -2.53
CA PRO A 209 -15.27 9.21 -1.06
C PRO A 209 -16.64 8.83 -0.50
N VAL A 210 -17.73 9.20 -1.18
CA VAL A 210 -19.09 8.88 -0.72
C VAL A 210 -19.36 7.37 -0.76
N ARG A 211 -18.99 6.70 -1.87
CA ARG A 211 -19.17 5.26 -2.03
C ARG A 211 -18.28 4.48 -1.07
N TYR A 212 -17.04 4.91 -0.89
CA TYR A 212 -16.12 4.30 0.08
C TYR A 212 -16.65 4.42 1.51
N GLN A 213 -17.10 5.61 1.91
CA GLN A 213 -17.64 5.82 3.26
C GLN A 213 -18.88 4.97 3.51
N TYR A 214 -19.77 4.90 2.54
CA TYR A 214 -20.95 4.04 2.60
C TYR A 214 -20.57 2.56 2.77
N TYR A 215 -19.63 2.07 1.95
CA TYR A 215 -19.11 0.71 2.05
C TYR A 215 -18.49 0.44 3.43
N ARG A 216 -17.54 1.25 3.88
CA ARG A 216 -16.83 1.07 5.16
C ARG A 216 -17.78 1.04 6.34
N SER A 217 -18.78 1.93 6.37
CA SER A 217 -19.78 1.99 7.43
C SER A 217 -20.70 0.78 7.44
N ASN A 218 -21.22 0.38 6.28
CA ASN A 218 -22.14 -0.77 6.19
C ASN A 218 -21.45 -2.12 6.44
N CYS A 219 -20.15 -2.22 6.14
CA CYS A 219 -19.34 -3.39 6.54
C CYS A 219 -19.11 -3.49 8.04
N GLY A 220 -19.42 -2.45 8.82
CA GLY A 220 -19.25 -2.44 10.26
C GLY A 220 -17.80 -2.52 10.74
N ARG A 221 -16.82 -2.15 9.86
CA ARG A 221 -15.40 -2.27 10.17
C ARG A 221 -15.03 -1.52 11.44
N ASP A 222 -15.33 -0.24 11.50
CA ASP A 222 -14.91 0.61 12.63
C ASP A 222 -15.59 0.22 13.93
N GLU A 223 -16.87 -0.21 13.89
CA GLU A 223 -17.57 -0.72 15.05
C GLU A 223 -16.97 -2.03 15.56
N ARG A 224 -16.64 -2.96 14.65
CA ARG A 224 -16.01 -4.23 15.04
C ARG A 224 -14.61 -4.00 15.63
N LEU A 225 -13.82 -3.09 15.06
CA LEU A 225 -12.52 -2.74 15.62
C LEU A 225 -12.64 -2.14 17.03
N LYS A 226 -13.62 -1.27 17.24
CA LYS A 226 -13.90 -0.70 18.56
C LYS A 226 -14.30 -1.79 19.57
N GLN A 227 -15.15 -2.76 19.20
CA GLN A 227 -15.51 -3.88 20.05
C GLN A 227 -14.30 -4.73 20.42
N LEU A 228 -13.43 -4.99 19.46
CA LEU A 228 -12.28 -5.88 19.63
C LEU A 228 -11.13 -5.21 20.39
N TRP A 229 -10.81 -3.97 20.06
CA TRP A 229 -9.63 -3.26 20.52
C TRP A 229 -9.92 -2.13 21.54
N GLY A 230 -11.16 -1.77 21.74
CA GLY A 230 -11.57 -0.60 22.55
C GLY A 230 -11.47 0.69 21.73
N ALA A 231 -10.41 1.50 21.92
CA ALA A 231 -10.21 2.72 21.13
C ALA A 231 -9.67 2.43 19.74
N PRO A 232 -10.00 3.26 18.71
CA PRO A 232 -9.38 3.18 17.39
C PRO A 232 -7.86 3.25 17.45
N ALA A 233 -7.18 2.63 16.46
CA ALA A 233 -5.75 2.84 16.27
C ALA A 233 -5.51 4.33 15.95
N ALA A 234 -4.93 5.05 16.87
CA ALA A 234 -4.44 6.39 16.59
C ALA A 234 -3.01 6.30 16.07
N PRO A 235 -2.65 7.03 15.00
CA PRO A 235 -1.24 7.21 14.66
C PRO A 235 -0.54 7.78 15.89
N LYS A 236 0.54 7.14 16.35
CA LYS A 236 1.38 7.77 17.36
C LYS A 236 1.86 9.10 16.79
N ALA A 237 1.58 10.21 17.48
CA ALA A 237 2.19 11.48 17.14
C ALA A 237 3.71 11.27 17.14
N LEU A 238 4.36 11.56 16.03
CA LEU A 238 5.83 11.54 15.95
C LEU A 238 6.35 12.53 17.00
N LYS A 239 7.16 12.03 17.94
CA LYS A 239 7.85 12.85 18.93
C LYS A 239 9.03 13.54 18.30
#